data_39b910300aa192a9aec4a7ced934c97e
#
_entry.id   39b910300aa192a9aec4a7ced934c97e
#
_cell.length_a   1.000
_cell.length_b   1.000
_cell.length_c   1.000
_cell.angle_alpha   90.00
_cell.angle_beta   90.00
_cell.angle_gamma   90.00
#
_symmetry.space_group_name_H-M   'P 1'
#
loop_
_entity.id
_entity.type
_entity.pdbx_description
1 polymer ?
#
loop_
_entity_poly.entity_id
_entity_poly.type
_entity_poly.pdbx_seq_one_letter_code
_entity_poly.pdbx_strand_id
1 'polypeptide(L)'
;MMKQKDEKLCTLYLVRHGETEWNKKGIVMGQSDSPLTEAGVEQAKTTAQELKDIHFDVIFSSDLHRAQRTAEIIKLERQLAVQTSKALRERTYGSWEGKMGKDYRKNFQHLFDKVKTLSEKEAKSFKFTDDIESDEEVIGRFI
;
A
#
# COMPACT_ATOMS: atom_id res chain seq x y z
N MET A 1 45.50 9.90 -1.60
CA MET A 1 44.19 10.59 -1.57
C MET A 1 43.10 9.61 -1.99
N MET A 2 42.35 9.09 -1.01
CA MET A 2 41.19 8.25 -1.31
C MET A 2 40.10 9.16 -1.89
N LYS A 3 39.62 8.89 -3.12
CA LYS A 3 38.41 9.51 -3.67
C LYS A 3 37.24 9.05 -2.82
N GLN A 4 36.61 9.97 -2.07
CA GLN A 4 35.30 9.74 -1.52
C GLN A 4 34.36 9.39 -2.71
N LYS A 5 33.78 8.21 -2.67
CA LYS A 5 32.68 7.84 -3.56
C LYS A 5 31.52 8.76 -3.14
N ASP A 6 31.11 9.65 -4.02
CA ASP A 6 29.84 10.37 -3.86
C ASP A 6 28.72 9.32 -3.86
N GLU A 7 28.27 8.93 -2.69
CA GLU A 7 27.09 8.08 -2.54
C GLU A 7 25.89 8.90 -2.97
N LYS A 8 25.33 8.58 -4.15
CA LYS A 8 24.06 9.18 -4.58
C LYS A 8 22.96 8.62 -3.70
N LEU A 9 22.51 9.41 -2.75
CA LEU A 9 21.38 9.09 -1.89
C LEU A 9 20.07 9.35 -2.62
N CYS A 10 19.10 8.45 -2.45
CA CYS A 10 17.73 8.62 -2.91
C CYS A 10 16.83 8.80 -1.67
N THR A 11 16.01 9.85 -1.67
CA THR A 11 15.00 10.07 -0.64
C THR A 11 13.67 9.52 -1.13
N LEU A 12 13.09 8.61 -0.36
CA LEU A 12 11.81 7.99 -0.68
C LEU A 12 10.73 8.48 0.30
N TYR A 13 9.64 9.01 -0.24
CA TYR A 13 8.43 9.36 0.50
C TYR A 13 7.36 8.30 0.24
N LEU A 14 6.97 7.58 1.29
CA LEU A 14 5.92 6.56 1.23
C LEU A 14 4.61 7.15 1.74
N VAL A 15 3.59 7.10 0.90
CA VAL A 15 2.26 7.61 1.24
C VAL A 15 1.22 6.50 1.07
N ARG A 16 0.40 6.30 2.09
CA ARG A 16 -0.77 5.43 1.99
C ARG A 16 -1.92 6.20 1.32
N HIS A 17 -2.75 5.49 0.54
CA HIS A 17 -3.97 6.07 -0.02
C HIS A 17 -4.91 6.61 1.07
N GLY A 18 -5.70 7.64 0.74
CA GLY A 18 -6.72 8.19 1.62
C GLY A 18 -7.82 7.18 1.98
N GLU A 19 -8.62 7.49 2.99
CA GLU A 19 -9.74 6.65 3.41
C GLU A 19 -10.67 6.35 2.23
N THR A 20 -11.14 5.09 2.14
CA THR A 20 -12.11 4.64 1.13
C THR A 20 -13.43 4.26 1.78
N GLU A 21 -14.50 4.14 0.97
CA GLU A 21 -15.81 3.67 1.43
C GLU A 21 -15.74 2.29 2.11
N TRP A 22 -14.86 1.40 1.62
CA TRP A 22 -14.66 0.09 2.24
C TRP A 22 -13.87 0.15 3.54
N ASN A 23 -12.89 1.06 3.66
CA ASN A 23 -12.23 1.31 4.93
C ASN A 23 -13.23 1.75 6.00
N LYS A 24 -14.09 2.73 5.68
CA LYS A 24 -15.13 3.24 6.57
C LYS A 24 -16.11 2.14 7.02
N LYS A 25 -16.43 1.19 6.15
CA LYS A 25 -17.31 0.05 6.45
C LYS A 25 -16.60 -1.13 7.10
N GLY A 26 -15.27 -1.11 7.22
CA GLY A 26 -14.48 -2.21 7.75
C GLY A 26 -14.46 -3.45 6.85
N ILE A 27 -14.54 -3.26 5.52
CA ILE A 27 -14.52 -4.32 4.51
C ILE A 27 -13.08 -4.56 4.07
N VAL A 28 -12.70 -5.83 3.92
CA VAL A 28 -11.41 -6.26 3.38
C VAL A 28 -11.31 -5.86 1.91
N MET A 29 -10.27 -5.13 1.56
CA MET A 29 -10.14 -4.57 0.20
C MET A 29 -9.13 -5.33 -0.65
N GLY A 30 -7.88 -5.46 -0.19
CA GLY A 30 -6.83 -6.12 -0.96
C GLY A 30 -6.61 -5.47 -2.33
N GLN A 31 -6.70 -6.29 -3.39
CA GLN A 31 -6.58 -5.82 -4.77
C GLN A 31 -7.93 -5.46 -5.42
N SER A 32 -9.06 -5.71 -4.76
CA SER A 32 -10.33 -5.05 -5.09
C SER A 32 -10.25 -3.55 -4.80
N ASP A 33 -11.12 -2.76 -5.38
CA ASP A 33 -11.04 -1.31 -5.27
C ASP A 33 -12.34 -0.71 -4.72
N SER A 34 -12.20 0.45 -4.10
CA SER A 34 -13.28 1.24 -3.54
C SER A 34 -12.92 2.72 -3.62
N PRO A 35 -13.85 3.62 -3.95
CA PRO A 35 -13.56 5.04 -4.08
C PRO A 35 -13.15 5.66 -2.76
N LEU A 36 -12.36 6.75 -2.84
CA LEU A 36 -12.06 7.58 -1.68
C LEU A 36 -13.35 8.21 -1.14
N THR A 37 -13.45 8.30 0.20
CA THR A 37 -14.44 9.15 0.85
C THR A 37 -14.07 10.63 0.70
N GLU A 38 -15.00 11.54 1.03
CA GLU A 38 -14.66 12.96 1.14
C GLU A 38 -13.53 13.19 2.14
N ALA A 39 -13.55 12.50 3.28
CA ALA A 39 -12.46 12.53 4.26
C ALA A 39 -11.14 12.03 3.67
N GLY A 40 -11.15 10.97 2.87
CA GLY A 40 -9.97 10.45 2.16
C GLY A 40 -9.39 11.45 1.15
N VAL A 41 -10.24 12.20 0.46
CA VAL A 41 -9.81 13.29 -0.43
C VAL A 41 -9.15 14.42 0.37
N GLU A 42 -9.73 14.83 1.50
CA GLU A 42 -9.13 15.86 2.35
C GLU A 42 -7.80 15.41 2.99
N GLN A 43 -7.67 14.13 3.39
CA GLN A 43 -6.40 13.55 3.83
C GLN A 43 -5.32 13.69 2.74
N ALA A 44 -5.65 13.36 1.49
CA ALA A 44 -4.73 13.50 0.38
C ALA A 44 -4.34 14.96 0.11
N LYS A 45 -5.28 15.90 0.22
CA LYS A 45 -5.00 17.35 0.09
C LYS A 45 -4.09 17.86 1.22
N THR A 46 -4.31 17.41 2.46
CA THR A 46 -3.46 17.75 3.60
C THR A 46 -2.02 17.28 3.35
N THR A 47 -1.85 16.02 2.96
CA THR A 47 -0.53 15.47 2.59
C THR A 47 0.10 16.27 1.43
N ALA A 48 -0.69 16.68 0.45
CA ALA A 48 -0.21 17.50 -0.65
C ALA A 48 0.36 18.84 -0.17
N GLN A 49 -0.31 19.48 0.81
CA GLN A 49 0.17 20.75 1.39
C GLN A 49 1.45 20.56 2.22
N GLU A 50 1.54 19.47 3.00
CA GLU A 50 2.75 19.14 3.76
C GLU A 50 3.97 18.90 2.84
N LEU A 51 3.74 18.35 1.66
CA LEU A 51 4.77 18.03 0.68
C LEU A 51 5.01 19.14 -0.36
N LYS A 52 4.29 20.27 -0.30
CA LYS A 52 4.29 21.28 -1.37
C LYS A 52 5.67 21.82 -1.74
N ASP A 53 6.54 22.01 -0.74
CA ASP A 53 7.87 22.58 -0.90
C ASP A 53 8.95 21.51 -1.18
N ILE A 54 8.56 20.24 -1.24
CA ILE A 54 9.47 19.14 -1.58
C ILE A 54 9.54 18.98 -3.10
N HIS A 55 10.75 18.98 -3.64
CA HIS A 55 10.98 18.63 -5.03
C HIS A 55 10.97 17.10 -5.19
N PHE A 56 10.21 16.60 -6.17
CA PHE A 56 10.18 15.19 -6.55
C PHE A 56 10.68 15.06 -8.00
N ASP A 57 11.52 14.04 -8.24
CA ASP A 57 11.96 13.69 -9.60
C ASP A 57 10.92 12.79 -10.29
N VAL A 58 10.21 11.96 -9.51
CA VAL A 58 9.26 10.96 -10.03
C VAL A 58 8.19 10.64 -8.98
N ILE A 59 6.99 10.30 -9.44
CA ILE A 59 5.88 9.85 -8.61
C ILE A 59 5.44 8.48 -9.13
N PHE A 60 5.47 7.49 -8.25
CA PHE A 60 4.93 6.15 -8.51
C PHE A 60 3.66 5.91 -7.70
N SER A 61 2.75 5.14 -8.26
CA SER A 61 1.53 4.68 -7.57
C SER A 61 1.23 3.23 -7.93
N SER A 62 0.49 2.54 -7.05
CA SER A 62 -0.26 1.37 -7.47
C SER A 62 -1.24 1.75 -8.59
N ASP A 63 -1.55 0.80 -9.46
CA ASP A 63 -2.56 0.97 -10.52
C ASP A 63 -4.02 0.86 -10.00
N LEU A 64 -4.21 0.64 -8.69
CA LEU A 64 -5.54 0.66 -8.07
C LEU A 64 -6.04 2.10 -7.98
N HIS A 65 -7.31 2.30 -8.33
CA HIS A 65 -7.92 3.63 -8.48
C HIS A 65 -7.77 4.51 -7.22
N ARG A 66 -7.95 3.94 -6.01
CA ARG A 66 -7.76 4.67 -4.75
C ARG A 66 -6.35 5.24 -4.59
N ALA A 67 -5.32 4.46 -4.99
CA ALA A 67 -3.93 4.88 -4.90
C ALA A 67 -3.59 5.92 -5.99
N GLN A 68 -4.03 5.69 -7.21
CA GLN A 68 -3.88 6.66 -8.31
C GLN A 68 -4.53 7.99 -7.95
N ARG A 69 -5.79 7.96 -7.47
CA ARG A 69 -6.52 9.18 -7.11
C ARG A 69 -5.82 9.95 -5.99
N THR A 70 -5.29 9.25 -4.99
CA THR A 70 -4.49 9.87 -3.92
C THR A 70 -3.23 10.52 -4.49
N ALA A 71 -2.48 9.81 -5.33
CA ALA A 71 -1.26 10.33 -5.95
C ALA A 71 -1.54 11.54 -6.87
N GLU A 72 -2.64 11.52 -7.62
CA GLU A 72 -3.04 12.65 -8.46
C GLU A 72 -3.40 13.90 -7.63
N ILE A 73 -4.01 13.74 -6.47
CA ILE A 73 -4.29 14.84 -5.55
C ILE A 73 -2.97 15.36 -4.96
N ILE A 74 -2.06 14.48 -4.53
CA ILE A 74 -0.77 14.86 -3.93
C ILE A 74 0.14 15.53 -4.94
N LYS A 75 0.09 15.09 -6.18
CA LYS A 75 0.85 15.70 -7.28
C LYS A 75 0.58 17.19 -7.39
N LEU A 76 -0.64 17.66 -7.10
CA LEU A 76 -1.06 19.05 -7.28
C LEU A 76 -0.72 19.57 -8.69
N GLU A 77 -0.17 20.78 -8.73
CA GLU A 77 0.23 21.45 -9.98
C GLU A 77 1.63 21.06 -10.50
N ARG A 78 2.27 20.04 -9.87
CA ARG A 78 3.57 19.56 -10.36
C ARG A 78 3.44 18.97 -11.74
N GLN A 79 4.32 19.37 -12.65
CA GLN A 79 4.37 18.84 -14.03
C GLN A 79 5.05 17.46 -14.08
N LEU A 80 4.60 16.54 -13.21
CA LEU A 80 5.07 15.16 -13.16
C LEU A 80 3.92 14.23 -13.51
N ALA A 81 4.19 13.21 -14.32
CA ALA A 81 3.24 12.14 -14.54
C ALA A 81 3.26 11.16 -13.34
N VAL A 82 2.10 10.68 -12.92
CA VAL A 82 2.02 9.55 -12.00
C VAL A 82 2.25 8.26 -12.80
N GLN A 83 3.36 7.58 -12.51
CA GLN A 83 3.66 6.29 -13.11
C GLN A 83 3.02 5.18 -12.27
N THR A 84 2.27 4.28 -12.91
CA THR A 84 1.58 3.21 -12.20
C THR A 84 2.27 1.87 -12.36
N SER A 85 2.22 1.06 -11.30
CA SER A 85 2.76 -0.29 -11.33
C SER A 85 1.89 -1.26 -10.53
N LYS A 86 1.63 -2.44 -11.08
CA LYS A 86 0.98 -3.55 -10.38
C LYS A 86 1.83 -4.09 -9.23
N ALA A 87 3.15 -3.94 -9.30
CA ALA A 87 4.05 -4.32 -8.22
C ALA A 87 3.72 -3.57 -6.91
N LEU A 88 3.20 -2.35 -7.00
CA LEU A 88 2.84 -1.51 -5.85
C LEU A 88 1.42 -1.79 -5.30
N ARG A 89 0.72 -2.82 -5.78
CA ARG A 89 -0.58 -3.19 -5.23
C ARG A 89 -0.46 -3.66 -3.78
N GLU A 90 -1.54 -3.45 -3.03
CA GLU A 90 -1.77 -4.10 -1.73
C GLU A 90 -1.74 -5.63 -1.90
N ARG A 91 -1.48 -6.36 -0.81
CA ARG A 91 -1.67 -7.82 -0.75
C ARG A 91 -3.05 -8.20 -1.27
N THR A 92 -3.15 -9.27 -2.07
CA THR A 92 -4.47 -9.86 -2.33
C THR A 92 -4.94 -10.65 -1.11
N TYR A 93 -6.22 -10.50 -0.80
CA TYR A 93 -6.93 -11.30 0.20
C TYR A 93 -7.88 -12.31 -0.44
N GLY A 94 -7.75 -12.50 -1.78
CA GLY A 94 -8.49 -13.50 -2.53
C GLY A 94 -10.00 -13.45 -2.27
N SER A 95 -10.58 -14.59 -1.97
CA SER A 95 -12.02 -14.75 -1.71
C SER A 95 -12.54 -13.98 -0.48
N TRP A 96 -11.66 -13.35 0.31
CA TRP A 96 -12.03 -12.49 1.44
C TRP A 96 -12.23 -11.03 1.06
N GLU A 97 -11.81 -10.62 -0.11
CA GLU A 97 -12.08 -9.28 -0.60
C GLU A 97 -13.59 -9.03 -0.71
N GLY A 98 -14.04 -7.88 -0.25
CA GLY A 98 -15.47 -7.54 -0.16
C GLY A 98 -16.20 -8.06 1.08
N LYS A 99 -15.57 -8.89 1.93
CA LYS A 99 -16.15 -9.39 3.18
C LYS A 99 -15.76 -8.51 4.37
N MET A 100 -16.50 -8.66 5.47
CA MET A 100 -16.24 -7.90 6.69
C MET A 100 -14.91 -8.28 7.32
N GLY A 101 -14.08 -7.30 7.64
CA GLY A 101 -12.77 -7.51 8.27
C GLY A 101 -12.85 -8.19 9.64
N LYS A 102 -13.95 -7.97 10.40
CA LYS A 102 -14.22 -8.67 11.66
C LYS A 102 -14.37 -10.19 11.45
N ASP A 103 -15.02 -10.59 10.37
CA ASP A 103 -15.24 -12.01 10.05
C ASP A 103 -13.93 -12.66 9.56
N TYR A 104 -13.14 -11.92 8.76
CA TYR A 104 -11.79 -12.34 8.39
C TYR A 104 -10.93 -12.60 9.63
N ARG A 105 -10.87 -11.66 10.56
CA ARG A 105 -10.10 -11.81 11.81
C ARG A 105 -10.58 -12.98 12.63
N LYS A 106 -11.89 -13.14 12.82
CA LYS A 106 -12.49 -14.25 13.57
C LYS A 106 -12.15 -15.60 12.95
N ASN A 107 -12.26 -15.71 11.61
CA ASN A 107 -11.99 -16.96 10.89
C ASN A 107 -10.53 -17.39 11.00
N PHE A 108 -9.60 -16.43 10.94
CA PHE A 108 -8.16 -16.70 10.90
C PHE A 108 -7.44 -16.44 12.24
N GLN A 109 -8.15 -16.20 13.35
CA GLN A 109 -7.52 -15.90 14.63
C GLN A 109 -6.48 -16.97 15.03
N HIS A 110 -6.80 -18.25 14.87
CA HIS A 110 -5.90 -19.36 15.17
C HIS A 110 -4.61 -19.34 14.31
N LEU A 111 -4.69 -18.88 13.06
CA LEU A 111 -3.53 -18.74 12.18
C LEU A 111 -2.70 -17.51 12.54
N PHE A 112 -3.32 -16.40 12.94
CA PHE A 112 -2.60 -15.24 13.47
C PHE A 112 -1.79 -15.62 14.73
N ASP A 113 -2.38 -16.42 15.60
CA ASP A 113 -1.70 -16.88 16.82
C ASP A 113 -0.56 -17.86 16.49
N LYS A 114 -0.75 -18.73 15.50
CA LYS A 114 0.30 -19.62 14.99
C LYS A 114 1.47 -18.81 14.40
N VAL A 115 1.22 -17.81 13.56
CA VAL A 115 2.27 -16.99 12.93
C VAL A 115 3.18 -16.35 13.98
N LYS A 116 2.66 -15.92 15.14
CA LYS A 116 3.46 -15.34 16.23
C LYS A 116 4.49 -16.31 16.83
N THR A 117 4.32 -17.63 16.63
CA THR A 117 5.22 -18.66 17.13
C THR A 117 6.25 -19.12 16.10
N LEU A 118 6.16 -18.66 14.87
CA LEU A 118 7.05 -19.02 13.78
C LEU A 118 8.33 -18.16 13.80
N SER A 119 9.41 -18.69 13.22
CA SER A 119 10.57 -17.88 12.89
C SER A 119 10.22 -16.82 11.84
N GLU A 120 11.01 -15.75 11.74
CA GLU A 120 10.79 -14.68 10.75
C GLU A 120 10.73 -15.23 9.31
N LYS A 121 11.56 -16.20 8.98
CA LYS A 121 11.56 -16.83 7.65
C LYS A 121 10.27 -17.60 7.38
N GLU A 122 9.83 -18.42 8.33
CA GLU A 122 8.58 -19.19 8.20
C GLU A 122 7.35 -18.27 8.15
N ALA A 123 7.34 -17.21 8.97
CA ALA A 123 6.24 -16.23 8.98
C ALA A 123 6.10 -15.52 7.62
N LYS A 124 7.22 -15.14 6.97
CA LYS A 124 7.20 -14.50 5.65
C LYS A 124 6.59 -15.37 4.55
N SER A 125 6.84 -16.67 4.58
CA SER A 125 6.29 -17.61 3.58
C SER A 125 4.94 -18.20 3.97
N PHE A 126 4.43 -17.89 5.18
CA PHE A 126 3.18 -18.45 5.67
C PHE A 126 1.97 -17.91 4.91
N LYS A 127 1.12 -18.81 4.41
CA LYS A 127 -0.15 -18.47 3.74
C LYS A 127 -1.33 -18.84 4.62
N PHE A 128 -2.31 -17.96 4.70
CA PHE A 128 -3.56 -18.24 5.40
C PHE A 128 -4.48 -19.14 4.57
N THR A 129 -4.48 -18.91 3.27
CA THR A 129 -5.14 -19.74 2.25
C THR A 129 -4.35 -19.58 0.95
N ASP A 130 -4.59 -20.44 -0.04
CA ASP A 130 -3.85 -20.44 -1.32
C ASP A 130 -4.07 -19.15 -2.12
N ASP A 131 -5.22 -18.50 -1.94
CA ASP A 131 -5.62 -17.28 -2.65
C ASP A 131 -5.24 -15.97 -1.93
N ILE A 132 -4.59 -16.05 -0.75
CA ILE A 132 -4.04 -14.89 -0.03
C ILE A 132 -2.52 -14.86 -0.20
N GLU A 133 -1.98 -13.74 -0.66
CA GLU A 133 -0.52 -13.58 -0.77
C GLU A 133 0.18 -13.66 0.59
N SER A 134 1.30 -14.39 0.65
CA SER A 134 2.25 -14.33 1.77
C SER A 134 3.07 -13.01 1.75
N ASP A 135 3.77 -12.71 2.84
CA ASP A 135 4.69 -11.57 2.86
C ASP A 135 5.80 -11.71 1.81
N GLU A 136 6.30 -12.93 1.61
CA GLU A 136 7.34 -13.24 0.62
C GLU A 136 6.87 -12.96 -0.81
N GLU A 137 5.64 -13.33 -1.16
CA GLU A 137 5.05 -13.05 -2.48
C GLU A 137 4.86 -11.54 -2.69
N VAL A 138 4.39 -10.81 -1.66
CA VAL A 138 4.26 -9.34 -1.73
C VAL A 138 5.63 -8.70 -1.92
N ILE A 139 6.64 -9.07 -1.12
CA ILE A 139 8.00 -8.54 -1.22
C ILE A 139 8.61 -8.86 -2.59
N GLY A 140 8.44 -10.11 -3.06
CA GLY A 140 9.02 -10.57 -4.33
C GLY A 140 8.55 -9.80 -5.56
N ARG A 141 7.37 -9.19 -5.53
CA ARG A 141 6.91 -8.36 -6.66
C ARG A 141 7.37 -6.90 -6.60
N PHE A 142 8.01 -6.47 -5.49
CA PHE A 142 8.64 -5.16 -5.37
C PHE A 142 10.10 -5.14 -5.86
N ILE A 143 10.72 -6.29 -6.00
CA ILE A 143 12.11 -6.45 -6.41
C ILE A 143 12.20 -6.81 -7.89
#